data_245a4835557276274adebf3cde4ec84b
#
_entry.id   245a4835557276274adebf3cde4ec84b
#
_cell.length_a   1.000
_cell.length_b   1.000
_cell.length_c   1.000
_cell.angle_alpha   90.00
_cell.angle_beta   90.00
_cell.angle_gamma   90.00
#
_symmetry.space_group_name_H-M   'P 1'
#
loop_
_entity.id
_entity.type
_entity.pdbx_description
1 polymer ?
#
loop_
_entity_poly.entity_id
_entity_poly.type
_entity_poly.pdbx_seq_one_letter_code
_entity_poly.pdbx_strand_id
1 'polypeptide(L)'
;MEQQQVDSRRWYALGVILLPTLLISLNTYMIQVALPSMQYSLNASFSEAQLIVTGFSLGLAVALIISGKLGDIYGRKRMLLIGVSGFTVMAVLGGLTSDPALLIVIRIVQGLAAALIQPQVLSTLQVSFLPKEKGLVFGIYGAMIGFGFAFGCILGGTIVNWNPFDLGWRTVFFFNVPFGLLVLLLMPIVPETRAEQAHSIDWTGSFLLLIGLFLLIYPLSEGQKQGWPLWIFGCLILALFVLFTFIWVENRKGKQGALPLVDLSIFRDRTFSAGLATVLVLYLSMFSFFFILSYYMQFGLHYSVQDTSMVFLPIGIGFFLTSLISSRMVKRWGMSVLKIGALMMGSCSLLLMLELNVDVTQLLDPRNILILLIYGFGLGMATTPLVNVTLSSVPTKITGTGSGLITTFMYFANSLGVALIGILFSASLKHSLLEADLADYVRAFSFSLAAIGGLAFTGFLCLCFLRERKL
;
A
#
# COMPACT_ATOMS: atom_id res chain seq x y z
N MET A 1 12.71 0.27 -41.16
CA MET A 1 12.63 0.93 -39.83
C MET A 1 11.70 2.12 -40.01
N GLU A 2 10.39 1.87 -39.94
CA GLU A 2 9.39 2.93 -39.98
C GLU A 2 9.56 3.80 -38.73
N GLN A 3 9.87 5.08 -38.93
CA GLN A 3 9.75 6.10 -37.92
C GLN A 3 8.25 6.18 -37.56
N GLN A 4 7.83 5.45 -36.50
CA GLN A 4 6.56 5.74 -35.88
C GLN A 4 6.53 7.25 -35.58
N GLN A 5 5.68 7.96 -36.31
CA GLN A 5 5.37 9.35 -35.99
C GLN A 5 4.92 9.42 -34.56
N VAL A 6 5.80 9.92 -33.73
CA VAL A 6 5.61 9.95 -32.30
C VAL A 6 4.62 11.08 -32.01
N ASP A 7 3.35 10.72 -31.85
CA ASP A 7 2.27 11.67 -31.58
C ASP A 7 2.57 12.45 -30.30
N SER A 8 2.70 13.77 -30.41
CA SER A 8 2.93 14.67 -29.26
C SER A 8 1.78 14.63 -28.24
N ARG A 9 0.59 14.17 -28.64
CA ARG A 9 -0.56 13.96 -27.75
C ARG A 9 -0.30 12.98 -26.61
N ARG A 10 0.70 12.10 -26.72
CA ARG A 10 1.10 11.16 -25.65
C ARG A 10 1.47 11.85 -24.34
N TRP A 11 2.02 13.09 -24.38
CA TRP A 11 2.35 13.84 -23.17
C TRP A 11 1.10 14.35 -22.45
N TYR A 12 0.03 14.70 -23.18
CA TYR A 12 -1.28 14.99 -22.59
C TYR A 12 -1.90 13.72 -22.02
N ALA A 13 -1.81 12.61 -22.75
CA ALA A 13 -2.25 11.30 -22.25
C ALA A 13 -1.52 10.87 -20.99
N LEU A 14 -0.23 11.22 -20.82
CA LEU A 14 0.54 10.95 -19.59
C LEU A 14 -0.15 11.49 -18.35
N GLY A 15 -0.57 12.78 -18.38
CA GLY A 15 -1.29 13.38 -17.27
C GLY A 15 -2.56 12.60 -16.91
N VAL A 16 -3.37 12.24 -17.91
CA VAL A 16 -4.61 11.48 -17.71
C VAL A 16 -4.35 10.08 -17.16
N ILE A 17 -3.32 9.39 -17.67
CA ILE A 17 -2.94 8.03 -17.25
C ILE A 17 -2.42 8.03 -15.80
N LEU A 18 -1.75 9.09 -15.35
CA LEU A 18 -1.17 9.17 -14.01
C LEU A 18 -2.19 9.61 -12.93
N LEU A 19 -3.25 10.32 -13.29
CA LEU A 19 -4.27 10.76 -12.34
C LEU A 19 -4.89 9.60 -11.52
N PRO A 20 -5.24 8.44 -12.09
CA PRO A 20 -5.74 7.31 -11.31
C PRO A 20 -4.74 6.77 -10.26
N THR A 21 -3.43 6.81 -10.56
CA THR A 21 -2.40 6.43 -9.59
C THR A 21 -2.37 7.38 -8.41
N LEU A 22 -2.45 8.69 -8.69
CA LEU A 22 -2.55 9.71 -7.65
C LEU A 22 -3.81 9.52 -6.81
N LEU A 23 -4.95 9.26 -7.46
CA LEU A 23 -6.25 9.05 -6.81
C LEU A 23 -6.19 7.87 -5.82
N ILE A 24 -5.63 6.72 -6.23
CA ILE A 24 -5.47 5.55 -5.37
C ILE A 24 -4.55 5.87 -4.17
N SER A 25 -3.45 6.58 -4.42
CA SER A 25 -2.50 6.94 -3.37
C SER A 25 -3.13 7.90 -2.36
N LEU A 26 -3.79 8.98 -2.83
CA LEU A 26 -4.51 9.92 -1.97
C LEU A 26 -5.56 9.19 -1.13
N ASN A 27 -6.42 8.38 -1.76
CA ASN A 27 -7.46 7.62 -1.05
C ASN A 27 -6.88 6.76 0.07
N THR A 28 -5.78 6.05 -0.20
CA THR A 28 -5.15 5.16 0.77
C THR A 28 -4.72 5.91 2.03
N TYR A 29 -4.05 7.06 1.87
CA TYR A 29 -3.48 7.78 3.01
C TYR A 29 -4.48 8.72 3.68
N MET A 30 -5.45 9.29 2.94
CA MET A 30 -6.55 10.05 3.53
C MET A 30 -7.38 9.20 4.48
N ILE A 31 -7.71 7.97 4.08
CA ILE A 31 -8.47 7.03 4.92
C ILE A 31 -7.67 6.63 6.15
N GLN A 32 -6.36 6.45 6.04
CA GLN A 32 -5.50 6.12 7.18
C GLN A 32 -5.62 7.16 8.32
N VAL A 33 -5.63 8.44 7.98
CA VAL A 33 -5.77 9.53 8.95
C VAL A 33 -7.20 9.68 9.46
N ALA A 34 -8.20 9.48 8.60
CA ALA A 34 -9.61 9.60 8.96
C ALA A 34 -10.19 8.38 9.68
N LEU A 35 -9.47 7.25 9.72
CA LEU A 35 -9.98 5.96 10.21
C LEU A 35 -10.50 5.98 11.66
N PRO A 36 -9.79 6.59 12.65
CA PRO A 36 -10.33 6.67 14.00
C PRO A 36 -11.63 7.46 14.08
N SER A 37 -11.75 8.55 13.33
CA SER A 37 -12.98 9.34 13.21
C SER A 37 -14.12 8.54 12.55
N MET A 38 -13.82 7.72 11.53
CA MET A 38 -14.78 6.78 10.93
C MET A 38 -15.25 5.76 11.96
N GLN A 39 -14.33 5.14 12.70
CA GLN A 39 -14.63 4.16 13.73
C GLN A 39 -15.58 4.72 14.78
N TYR A 40 -15.27 5.90 15.29
CA TYR A 40 -16.10 6.59 16.29
C TYR A 40 -17.49 6.90 15.76
N SER A 41 -17.59 7.51 14.57
CA SER A 41 -18.84 7.91 13.94
C SER A 41 -19.75 6.73 13.56
N LEU A 42 -19.16 5.61 13.14
CA LEU A 42 -19.89 4.39 12.76
C LEU A 42 -20.17 3.46 13.95
N ASN A 43 -19.69 3.80 15.14
CA ASN A 43 -19.69 2.92 16.31
C ASN A 43 -19.11 1.53 15.97
N ALA A 44 -18.05 1.52 15.12
CA ALA A 44 -17.42 0.31 14.64
C ALA A 44 -16.44 -0.24 15.69
N SER A 45 -16.32 -1.56 15.77
CA SER A 45 -15.26 -2.18 16.57
C SER A 45 -13.88 -1.91 15.96
N PHE A 46 -12.83 -2.10 16.75
CA PHE A 46 -11.44 -1.97 16.26
C PHE A 46 -11.14 -2.95 15.11
N SER A 47 -11.67 -4.17 15.18
CA SER A 47 -11.57 -5.17 14.14
C SER A 47 -12.23 -4.71 12.83
N GLU A 48 -13.43 -4.13 12.89
CA GLU A 48 -14.10 -3.58 11.70
C GLU A 48 -13.32 -2.41 11.10
N ALA A 49 -12.75 -1.54 11.93
CA ALA A 49 -11.89 -0.45 11.46
C ALA A 49 -10.62 -0.99 10.77
N GLN A 50 -9.98 -2.02 11.31
CA GLN A 50 -8.88 -2.71 10.62
C GLN A 50 -9.33 -3.28 9.27
N LEU A 51 -10.50 -3.92 9.20
CA LEU A 51 -11.03 -4.49 7.96
C LEU A 51 -11.39 -3.43 6.91
N ILE A 52 -11.78 -2.22 7.29
CA ILE A 52 -11.98 -1.10 6.36
C ILE A 52 -10.68 -0.76 5.61
N VAL A 53 -9.54 -0.79 6.27
CA VAL A 53 -8.23 -0.52 5.64
C VAL A 53 -7.69 -1.76 4.94
N THR A 54 -7.66 -2.89 5.63
CA THR A 54 -7.08 -4.13 5.11
C THR A 54 -7.89 -4.71 3.97
N GLY A 55 -9.21 -4.55 3.98
CA GLY A 55 -10.11 -5.00 2.92
C GLY A 55 -9.78 -4.38 1.57
N PHE A 56 -9.51 -3.08 1.51
CA PHE A 56 -9.08 -2.41 0.29
C PHE A 56 -7.75 -2.97 -0.22
N SER A 57 -6.77 -3.09 0.65
CA SER A 57 -5.44 -3.59 0.29
C SER A 57 -5.47 -5.05 -0.12
N LEU A 58 -6.29 -5.86 0.54
CA LEU A 58 -6.50 -7.27 0.21
C LEU A 58 -7.16 -7.43 -1.17
N GLY A 59 -8.25 -6.70 -1.43
CA GLY A 59 -8.92 -6.70 -2.73
C GLY A 59 -7.96 -6.31 -3.86
N LEU A 60 -7.12 -5.29 -3.61
CA LEU A 60 -6.13 -4.84 -4.57
C LEU A 60 -5.03 -5.90 -4.78
N ALA A 61 -4.44 -6.43 -3.71
CA ALA A 61 -3.36 -7.42 -3.79
C ALA A 61 -3.74 -8.66 -4.60
N VAL A 62 -4.95 -9.16 -4.37
CA VAL A 62 -5.47 -10.39 -4.99
C VAL A 62 -5.72 -10.21 -6.49
N ALA A 63 -6.34 -9.11 -6.89
CA ALA A 63 -6.73 -8.91 -8.28
C ALA A 63 -5.62 -8.34 -9.15
N LEU A 64 -4.53 -7.84 -8.56
CA LEU A 64 -3.48 -7.11 -9.27
C LEU A 64 -2.81 -7.97 -10.37
N ILE A 65 -2.49 -9.22 -10.07
CA ILE A 65 -1.80 -10.11 -11.02
C ILE A 65 -2.73 -10.49 -12.18
N ILE A 66 -4.01 -10.74 -11.89
CA ILE A 66 -5.02 -11.07 -12.91
C ILE A 66 -5.26 -9.87 -13.81
N SER A 67 -5.33 -8.70 -13.21
CA SER A 67 -5.65 -7.43 -13.86
C SER A 67 -4.68 -7.12 -15.01
N GLY A 68 -3.39 -7.39 -14.84
CA GLY A 68 -2.41 -7.23 -15.91
C GLY A 68 -2.79 -8.04 -17.16
N LYS A 69 -3.14 -9.32 -16.96
CA LYS A 69 -3.57 -10.21 -18.06
C LYS A 69 -4.90 -9.77 -18.69
N LEU A 70 -5.85 -9.29 -17.87
CA LEU A 70 -7.13 -8.74 -18.38
C LEU A 70 -6.90 -7.56 -19.33
N GLY A 71 -5.97 -6.67 -19.00
CA GLY A 71 -5.62 -5.55 -19.90
C GLY A 71 -4.98 -5.98 -21.19
N ASP A 72 -4.15 -7.00 -21.17
CA ASP A 72 -3.54 -7.56 -22.37
C ASP A 72 -4.58 -8.24 -23.29
N ILE A 73 -5.62 -8.90 -22.73
CA ILE A 73 -6.69 -9.57 -23.48
C ILE A 73 -7.75 -8.59 -23.97
N TYR A 74 -8.30 -7.77 -23.08
CA TYR A 74 -9.49 -6.95 -23.35
C TYR A 74 -9.16 -5.50 -23.73
N GLY A 75 -7.89 -5.09 -23.59
CA GLY A 75 -7.42 -3.72 -23.83
C GLY A 75 -7.19 -2.95 -22.55
N ARG A 76 -6.06 -2.24 -22.50
CA ARG A 76 -5.61 -1.54 -21.28
C ARG A 76 -6.48 -0.35 -20.94
N LYS A 77 -6.86 0.45 -21.94
CA LYS A 77 -7.79 1.57 -21.75
C LYS A 77 -9.16 1.12 -21.25
N ARG A 78 -9.68 0.01 -21.80
CA ARG A 78 -10.97 -0.54 -21.36
C ARG A 78 -10.91 -0.98 -19.88
N MET A 79 -9.85 -1.68 -19.47
CA MET A 79 -9.68 -2.10 -18.07
C MET A 79 -9.48 -0.90 -17.15
N LEU A 80 -8.76 0.13 -17.60
CA LEU A 80 -8.59 1.38 -16.86
C LEU A 80 -9.94 2.10 -16.66
N LEU A 81 -10.79 2.15 -17.70
CA LEU A 81 -12.14 2.71 -17.61
C LEU A 81 -13.01 1.98 -16.59
N ILE A 82 -13.05 0.63 -16.67
CA ILE A 82 -13.82 -0.19 -15.71
C ILE A 82 -13.30 0.02 -14.29
N GLY A 83 -11.97 0.02 -14.11
CA GLY A 83 -11.34 0.24 -12.81
C GLY A 83 -11.67 1.60 -12.21
N VAL A 84 -11.52 2.69 -12.97
CA VAL A 84 -11.82 4.05 -12.48
C VAL A 84 -13.31 4.21 -12.23
N SER A 85 -14.18 3.69 -13.09
CA SER A 85 -15.64 3.72 -12.87
C SER A 85 -16.02 2.99 -11.59
N GLY A 86 -15.54 1.75 -11.43
CA GLY A 86 -15.80 0.95 -10.22
C GLY A 86 -15.26 1.64 -8.96
N PHE A 87 -14.03 2.15 -9.00
CA PHE A 87 -13.43 2.87 -7.88
C PHE A 87 -14.25 4.10 -7.48
N THR A 88 -14.72 4.89 -8.47
CA THR A 88 -15.53 6.10 -8.25
C THR A 88 -16.91 5.76 -7.70
N VAL A 89 -17.58 4.73 -8.24
CA VAL A 89 -18.88 4.26 -7.72
C VAL A 89 -18.74 3.78 -6.27
N MET A 90 -17.71 2.99 -5.98
CA MET A 90 -17.46 2.54 -4.60
C MET A 90 -17.09 3.71 -3.68
N ALA A 91 -16.46 4.76 -4.17
CA ALA A 91 -16.25 5.98 -3.39
C ALA A 91 -17.57 6.66 -3.04
N VAL A 92 -18.51 6.77 -3.99
CA VAL A 92 -19.85 7.32 -3.70
C VAL A 92 -20.57 6.47 -2.65
N LEU A 93 -20.61 5.14 -2.84
CA LEU A 93 -21.29 4.23 -1.90
C LEU A 93 -20.64 4.24 -0.52
N GLY A 94 -19.28 4.33 -0.44
CA GLY A 94 -18.55 4.43 0.82
C GLY A 94 -18.86 5.71 1.59
N GLY A 95 -19.07 6.84 0.88
CA GLY A 95 -19.48 8.09 1.50
C GLY A 95 -20.95 8.09 1.96
N LEU A 96 -21.80 7.27 1.37
CA LEU A 96 -23.24 7.20 1.69
C LEU A 96 -23.56 6.19 2.80
N THR A 97 -22.73 5.18 3.02
CA THR A 97 -23.03 4.13 4.00
C THR A 97 -22.87 4.59 5.44
N SER A 98 -23.70 4.00 6.32
CA SER A 98 -23.57 4.14 7.78
C SER A 98 -23.36 2.79 8.48
N ASP A 99 -23.24 1.70 7.72
CA ASP A 99 -23.01 0.35 8.22
C ASP A 99 -21.53 -0.04 8.03
N PRO A 100 -20.79 -0.33 9.12
CA PRO A 100 -19.40 -0.77 9.05
C PRO A 100 -19.18 -2.02 8.18
N ALA A 101 -20.06 -3.01 8.27
CA ALA A 101 -19.95 -4.24 7.49
C ALA A 101 -20.09 -3.98 5.99
N LEU A 102 -21.06 -3.14 5.60
CA LEU A 102 -21.21 -2.72 4.21
C LEU A 102 -20.00 -1.90 3.74
N LEU A 103 -19.46 -1.03 4.59
CA LEU A 103 -18.27 -0.26 4.26
C LEU A 103 -17.07 -1.17 3.99
N ILE A 104 -16.88 -2.24 4.77
CA ILE A 104 -15.83 -3.25 4.54
C ILE A 104 -15.99 -3.88 3.15
N VAL A 105 -17.20 -4.31 2.78
CA VAL A 105 -17.48 -4.89 1.46
C VAL A 105 -17.17 -3.88 0.34
N ILE A 106 -17.63 -2.64 0.50
CA ILE A 106 -17.35 -1.55 -0.44
C ILE A 106 -15.84 -1.35 -0.60
N ARG A 107 -15.07 -1.38 0.48
CA ARG A 107 -13.61 -1.25 0.45
C ARG A 107 -12.93 -2.40 -0.28
N ILE A 108 -13.38 -3.64 -0.09
CA ILE A 108 -12.87 -4.80 -0.84
C ILE A 108 -13.12 -4.61 -2.34
N VAL A 109 -14.34 -4.27 -2.73
CA VAL A 109 -14.70 -4.05 -4.14
C VAL A 109 -13.95 -2.84 -4.73
N GLN A 110 -13.76 -1.77 -3.95
CA GLN A 110 -12.94 -0.61 -4.34
C GLN A 110 -11.48 -1.01 -4.58
N GLY A 111 -10.93 -1.92 -3.76
CA GLY A 111 -9.61 -2.51 -3.94
C GLY A 111 -9.50 -3.33 -5.23
N LEU A 112 -10.51 -4.16 -5.52
CA LEU A 112 -10.59 -4.91 -6.79
C LEU A 112 -10.62 -3.97 -8.00
N ALA A 113 -11.37 -2.88 -7.92
CA ALA A 113 -11.42 -1.85 -8.96
C ALA A 113 -10.07 -1.13 -9.12
N ALA A 114 -9.40 -0.79 -8.02
CA ALA A 114 -8.06 -0.20 -8.02
C ALA A 114 -7.00 -1.13 -8.65
N ALA A 115 -7.14 -2.44 -8.44
CA ALA A 115 -6.28 -3.43 -9.07
C ALA A 115 -6.38 -3.43 -10.59
N LEU A 116 -7.56 -3.12 -11.16
CA LEU A 116 -7.71 -2.96 -12.61
C LEU A 116 -6.99 -1.72 -13.16
N ILE A 117 -6.63 -0.77 -12.33
CA ILE A 117 -5.99 0.50 -12.72
C ILE A 117 -4.47 0.36 -12.83
N GLN A 118 -3.81 -0.06 -11.74
CA GLN A 118 -2.35 0.05 -11.60
C GLN A 118 -1.53 -0.64 -12.69
N PRO A 119 -1.76 -1.92 -13.06
CA PRO A 119 -1.00 -2.56 -14.12
C PRO A 119 -1.22 -1.92 -15.49
N GLN A 120 -2.44 -1.39 -15.74
CA GLN A 120 -2.75 -0.73 -17.00
C GLN A 120 -1.99 0.57 -17.16
N VAL A 121 -1.87 1.36 -16.07
CA VAL A 121 -1.04 2.57 -16.06
C VAL A 121 0.39 2.21 -16.43
N LEU A 122 1.03 1.30 -15.69
CA LEU A 122 2.42 0.91 -15.91
C LEU A 122 2.65 0.35 -17.32
N SER A 123 1.77 -0.54 -17.79
CA SER A 123 1.87 -1.15 -19.11
C SER A 123 1.68 -0.12 -20.24
N THR A 124 0.75 0.81 -20.08
CA THR A 124 0.54 1.89 -21.06
C THR A 124 1.75 2.82 -21.13
N LEU A 125 2.33 3.21 -19.99
CA LEU A 125 3.55 4.00 -19.94
C LEU A 125 4.72 3.29 -20.62
N GLN A 126 4.85 1.98 -20.39
CA GLN A 126 5.92 1.16 -20.97
C GLN A 126 5.88 1.11 -22.51
N VAL A 127 4.68 1.09 -23.10
CA VAL A 127 4.47 0.96 -24.56
C VAL A 127 4.42 2.32 -25.25
N SER A 128 3.86 3.35 -24.61
CA SER A 128 3.60 4.64 -25.26
C SER A 128 4.82 5.55 -25.36
N PHE A 129 5.91 5.29 -24.60
CA PHE A 129 7.08 6.16 -24.55
C PHE A 129 8.36 5.49 -25.03
N LEU A 130 9.22 6.29 -25.69
CA LEU A 130 10.51 5.82 -26.21
C LEU A 130 11.47 5.44 -25.07
N PRO A 131 12.43 4.52 -25.30
CA PRO A 131 13.40 4.10 -24.27
C PRO A 131 14.10 5.25 -23.56
N LYS A 132 14.48 6.31 -24.29
CA LYS A 132 15.13 7.51 -23.73
C LYS A 132 14.22 8.37 -22.82
N GLU A 133 12.91 8.25 -22.95
CA GLU A 133 11.92 9.02 -22.20
C GLU A 133 11.41 8.27 -20.96
N LYS A 134 11.53 6.93 -20.98
CA LYS A 134 11.01 6.08 -19.89
C LYS A 134 11.53 6.50 -18.52
N GLY A 135 12.79 6.90 -18.41
CA GLY A 135 13.36 7.37 -17.15
C GLY A 135 12.61 8.54 -16.54
N LEU A 136 12.23 9.53 -17.39
CA LEU A 136 11.44 10.69 -16.94
C LEU A 136 10.00 10.27 -16.59
N VAL A 137 9.36 9.49 -17.45
CA VAL A 137 7.95 9.07 -17.30
C VAL A 137 7.75 8.24 -16.04
N PHE A 138 8.61 7.25 -15.78
CA PHE A 138 8.56 6.46 -14.53
C PHE A 138 8.99 7.27 -13.31
N GLY A 139 9.84 8.29 -13.47
CA GLY A 139 10.14 9.26 -12.43
C GLY A 139 8.91 10.07 -12.01
N ILE A 140 8.13 10.55 -13.00
CA ILE A 140 6.86 11.28 -12.73
C ILE A 140 5.84 10.33 -12.08
N TYR A 141 5.72 9.08 -12.54
CA TYR A 141 4.88 8.07 -11.91
C TYR A 141 5.23 7.87 -10.42
N GLY A 142 6.51 7.71 -10.10
CA GLY A 142 6.98 7.61 -8.71
C GLY A 142 6.71 8.88 -7.90
N ALA A 143 6.87 10.07 -8.52
CA ALA A 143 6.54 11.34 -7.88
C ALA A 143 5.05 11.47 -7.57
N MET A 144 4.14 10.95 -8.43
CA MET A 144 2.69 10.92 -8.16
C MET A 144 2.35 10.06 -6.93
N ILE A 145 3.01 8.92 -6.76
CA ILE A 145 2.83 8.08 -5.57
C ILE A 145 3.32 8.83 -4.32
N GLY A 146 4.52 9.43 -4.39
CA GLY A 146 5.09 10.20 -3.28
C GLY A 146 4.26 11.44 -2.92
N PHE A 147 3.75 12.14 -3.92
CA PHE A 147 2.83 13.25 -3.74
C PHE A 147 1.53 12.79 -3.08
N GLY A 148 0.95 11.68 -3.56
CA GLY A 148 -0.25 11.10 -2.98
C GLY A 148 -0.07 10.70 -1.51
N PHE A 149 1.12 10.22 -1.13
CA PHE A 149 1.45 9.95 0.27
C PHE A 149 1.52 11.25 1.09
N ALA A 150 2.37 12.19 0.71
CA ALA A 150 2.59 13.41 1.47
C ALA A 150 1.32 14.25 1.62
N PHE A 151 0.60 14.43 0.51
CA PHE A 151 -0.62 15.24 0.50
C PHE A 151 -1.86 14.48 0.94
N GLY A 152 -1.91 13.15 0.79
CA GLY A 152 -3.03 12.33 1.23
C GLY A 152 -3.28 12.44 2.74
N CYS A 153 -2.24 12.34 3.55
CA CYS A 153 -2.36 12.51 5.00
C CYS A 153 -2.86 13.92 5.36
N ILE A 154 -2.30 14.97 4.72
CA ILE A 154 -2.66 16.36 5.00
C ILE A 154 -4.09 16.64 4.55
N LEU A 155 -4.43 16.28 3.31
CA LEU A 155 -5.77 16.49 2.76
C LEU A 155 -6.82 15.72 3.55
N GLY A 156 -6.51 14.48 3.99
CA GLY A 156 -7.41 13.68 4.81
C GLY A 156 -7.84 14.41 6.07
N GLY A 157 -6.90 14.96 6.83
CA GLY A 157 -7.21 15.73 8.04
C GLY A 157 -7.88 17.06 7.75
N THR A 158 -7.36 17.82 6.78
CA THR A 158 -7.88 19.13 6.44
C THR A 158 -9.32 19.07 5.94
N ILE A 159 -9.66 18.12 5.06
CA ILE A 159 -11.01 17.98 4.48
C ILE A 159 -12.00 17.50 5.54
N VAL A 160 -11.61 16.57 6.41
CA VAL A 160 -12.46 16.12 7.52
C VAL A 160 -12.71 17.24 8.52
N ASN A 161 -11.70 18.07 8.83
CA ASN A 161 -11.85 19.21 9.73
C ASN A 161 -12.67 20.36 9.11
N TRP A 162 -12.46 20.63 7.82
CA TRP A 162 -13.28 21.62 7.10
C TRP A 162 -14.76 21.24 7.08
N ASN A 163 -15.04 19.93 7.11
CA ASN A 163 -16.38 19.36 7.27
C ASN A 163 -17.44 19.98 6.35
N PRO A 164 -17.20 20.10 5.04
CA PRO A 164 -18.18 20.68 4.13
C PRO A 164 -19.48 19.86 4.18
N PHE A 165 -20.60 20.56 4.28
CA PHE A 165 -21.94 19.97 4.34
C PHE A 165 -22.20 19.02 5.53
N ASP A 166 -21.45 19.15 6.63
CA ASP A 166 -21.52 18.27 7.81
C ASP A 166 -21.33 16.77 7.53
N LEU A 167 -20.54 16.44 6.49
CA LEU A 167 -20.27 15.07 6.06
C LEU A 167 -19.18 14.39 6.89
N GLY A 168 -18.37 15.11 7.65
CA GLY A 168 -17.28 14.58 8.47
C GLY A 168 -16.32 13.74 7.64
N TRP A 169 -15.98 12.53 8.11
CA TRP A 169 -15.07 11.60 7.43
C TRP A 169 -15.56 11.17 6.02
N ARG A 170 -16.85 11.24 5.74
CA ARG A 170 -17.43 10.89 4.42
C ARG A 170 -16.86 11.74 3.29
N THR A 171 -16.42 12.95 3.60
CA THR A 171 -15.76 13.85 2.65
C THR A 171 -14.51 13.23 2.01
N VAL A 172 -13.79 12.33 2.71
CA VAL A 172 -12.64 11.61 2.15
C VAL A 172 -13.04 10.73 0.97
N PHE A 173 -14.21 10.11 1.03
CA PHE A 173 -14.73 9.31 -0.08
C PHE A 173 -15.23 10.20 -1.22
N PHE A 174 -16.04 11.21 -0.91
CA PHE A 174 -16.58 12.13 -1.92
C PHE A 174 -15.51 12.96 -2.62
N PHE A 175 -14.38 13.25 -1.96
CA PHE A 175 -13.23 13.90 -2.58
C PHE A 175 -12.70 13.14 -3.80
N ASN A 176 -12.78 11.83 -3.80
CA ASN A 176 -12.32 11.01 -4.92
C ASN A 176 -13.25 11.09 -6.14
N VAL A 177 -14.52 11.46 -5.95
CA VAL A 177 -15.54 11.43 -7.02
C VAL A 177 -15.24 12.43 -8.15
N PRO A 178 -15.00 13.73 -7.89
CA PRO A 178 -14.71 14.68 -8.96
C PRO A 178 -13.44 14.31 -9.74
N PHE A 179 -12.43 13.77 -9.08
CA PHE A 179 -11.20 13.32 -9.76
C PHE A 179 -11.44 12.07 -10.61
N GLY A 180 -12.23 11.12 -10.09
CA GLY A 180 -12.62 9.93 -10.87
C GLY A 180 -13.43 10.32 -12.12
N LEU A 181 -14.40 11.21 -11.98
CA LEU A 181 -15.17 11.75 -13.11
C LEU A 181 -14.30 12.51 -14.10
N LEU A 182 -13.35 13.31 -13.62
CA LEU A 182 -12.40 14.01 -14.49
C LEU A 182 -11.57 13.02 -15.32
N VAL A 183 -11.06 11.95 -14.70
CA VAL A 183 -10.33 10.90 -15.44
C VAL A 183 -11.21 10.26 -16.50
N LEU A 184 -12.46 9.91 -16.16
CA LEU A 184 -13.40 9.30 -17.11
C LEU A 184 -13.70 10.23 -18.30
N LEU A 185 -13.89 11.52 -18.06
CA LEU A 185 -14.11 12.54 -19.10
C LEU A 185 -12.88 12.69 -20.02
N LEU A 186 -11.67 12.62 -19.46
CA LEU A 186 -10.42 12.77 -20.22
C LEU A 186 -9.94 11.46 -20.85
N MET A 187 -10.55 10.32 -20.53
CA MET A 187 -10.15 9.00 -21.03
C MET A 187 -10.13 8.86 -22.57
N PRO A 188 -10.97 9.59 -23.37
CA PRO A 188 -10.83 9.56 -24.84
C PRO A 188 -9.43 9.94 -25.36
N ILE A 189 -8.68 10.76 -24.61
CA ILE A 189 -7.31 11.19 -24.97
C ILE A 189 -6.32 10.02 -24.89
N VAL A 190 -6.59 9.03 -24.04
CA VAL A 190 -5.71 7.86 -23.85
C VAL A 190 -5.87 6.90 -25.03
N PRO A 191 -4.78 6.52 -25.73
CA PRO A 191 -4.86 5.54 -26.80
C PRO A 191 -5.16 4.14 -26.26
N GLU A 192 -5.93 3.34 -27.03
CA GLU A 192 -6.09 1.92 -26.71
C GLU A 192 -4.82 1.18 -27.05
N THR A 193 -4.37 0.33 -26.15
CA THR A 193 -3.21 -0.54 -26.36
C THR A 193 -3.54 -1.96 -25.90
N ARG A 194 -3.09 -2.96 -26.70
CA ARG A 194 -3.26 -4.38 -26.39
C ARG A 194 -1.95 -5.10 -26.58
N ALA A 195 -1.79 -6.26 -25.96
CA ALA A 195 -0.70 -7.15 -26.29
C ALA A 195 -0.99 -7.87 -27.62
N GLU A 196 0.05 -8.06 -28.45
CA GLU A 196 -0.07 -8.80 -29.73
C GLU A 196 -0.43 -10.27 -29.50
N GLN A 197 0.00 -10.84 -28.39
CA GLN A 197 -0.32 -12.21 -27.99
C GLN A 197 -0.94 -12.18 -26.58
N ALA A 198 -2.25 -12.42 -26.52
CA ALA A 198 -2.96 -12.52 -25.25
C ALA A 198 -2.87 -13.97 -24.73
N HIS A 199 -2.39 -14.11 -23.51
CA HIS A 199 -2.31 -15.40 -22.84
C HIS A 199 -3.58 -15.67 -22.02
N SER A 200 -3.92 -16.95 -21.86
CA SER A 200 -5.08 -17.38 -21.04
C SER A 200 -4.91 -16.98 -19.57
N ILE A 201 -6.04 -16.70 -18.93
CA ILE A 201 -6.09 -16.37 -17.49
C ILE A 201 -6.04 -17.65 -16.67
N ASP A 202 -5.21 -17.65 -15.66
CA ASP A 202 -5.17 -18.72 -14.66
C ASP A 202 -6.21 -18.48 -13.55
N TRP A 203 -7.45 -18.88 -13.80
CA TRP A 203 -8.52 -18.74 -12.82
C TRP A 203 -8.29 -19.57 -11.56
N THR A 204 -7.76 -20.78 -11.70
CA THR A 204 -7.49 -21.68 -10.57
C THR A 204 -6.47 -21.10 -9.60
N GLY A 205 -5.32 -20.67 -10.11
CA GLY A 205 -4.31 -20.02 -9.29
C GLY A 205 -4.84 -18.73 -8.65
N SER A 206 -5.62 -17.96 -9.39
CA SER A 206 -6.24 -16.72 -8.92
C SER A 206 -7.20 -16.93 -7.76
N PHE A 207 -8.10 -17.91 -7.85
CA PHE A 207 -9.05 -18.25 -6.78
C PHE A 207 -8.35 -18.81 -5.54
N LEU A 208 -7.35 -19.68 -5.72
CA LEU A 208 -6.57 -20.21 -4.60
C LEU A 208 -5.83 -19.10 -3.85
N LEU A 209 -5.22 -18.16 -4.57
CA LEU A 209 -4.53 -17.02 -3.96
C LEU A 209 -5.53 -16.14 -3.19
N LEU A 210 -6.68 -15.81 -3.80
CA LEU A 210 -7.74 -15.01 -3.19
C LEU A 210 -8.22 -15.64 -1.88
N ILE A 211 -8.63 -16.90 -1.95
CA ILE A 211 -9.14 -17.61 -0.77
C ILE A 211 -8.07 -17.74 0.31
N GLY A 212 -6.83 -18.08 -0.07
CA GLY A 212 -5.73 -18.23 0.87
C GLY A 212 -5.40 -16.92 1.61
N LEU A 213 -5.33 -15.79 0.91
CA LEU A 213 -5.07 -14.50 1.52
C LEU A 213 -6.25 -14.01 2.38
N PHE A 214 -7.49 -14.24 1.92
CA PHE A 214 -8.69 -13.89 2.70
C PHE A 214 -8.76 -14.70 4.00
N LEU A 215 -8.55 -16.02 3.92
CA LEU A 215 -8.53 -16.92 5.08
C LEU A 215 -7.37 -16.61 6.06
N LEU A 216 -6.33 -15.92 5.60
CA LEU A 216 -5.24 -15.49 6.46
C LEU A 216 -5.57 -14.17 7.16
N ILE A 217 -6.04 -13.15 6.44
CA ILE A 217 -6.19 -11.79 6.96
C ILE A 217 -7.48 -11.61 7.77
N TYR A 218 -8.61 -12.13 7.29
CA TYR A 218 -9.90 -11.96 7.95
C TYR A 218 -9.94 -12.54 9.38
N PRO A 219 -9.50 -13.79 9.63
CA PRO A 219 -9.49 -14.34 10.98
C PRO A 219 -8.52 -13.64 11.93
N LEU A 220 -7.37 -13.15 11.42
CA LEU A 220 -6.45 -12.37 12.24
C LEU A 220 -7.08 -11.06 12.73
N SER A 221 -7.86 -10.39 11.87
CA SER A 221 -8.56 -9.16 12.25
C SER A 221 -9.72 -9.40 13.22
N GLU A 222 -10.47 -10.50 13.05
CA GLU A 222 -11.63 -10.86 13.91
C GLU A 222 -11.24 -11.57 15.20
N GLY A 223 -10.06 -12.18 15.26
CA GLY A 223 -9.63 -13.05 16.36
C GLY A 223 -9.73 -12.39 17.72
N GLN A 224 -9.31 -11.16 17.82
CA GLN A 224 -9.31 -10.44 19.07
C GLN A 224 -10.71 -10.06 19.53
N LYS A 225 -11.59 -9.60 18.65
CA LYS A 225 -12.99 -9.26 18.97
C LYS A 225 -13.73 -10.47 19.57
N GLN A 226 -13.39 -11.67 19.10
CA GLN A 226 -14.07 -12.91 19.50
C GLN A 226 -13.31 -13.74 20.55
N GLY A 227 -12.20 -13.24 21.10
CA GLY A 227 -11.41 -13.96 22.12
C GLY A 227 -10.72 -15.22 21.61
N TRP A 228 -10.30 -15.25 20.34
CA TRP A 228 -9.54 -16.32 19.69
C TRP A 228 -10.22 -17.70 19.72
N PRO A 229 -11.47 -17.83 19.25
CA PRO A 229 -12.16 -19.11 19.18
C PRO A 229 -11.47 -20.08 18.22
N LEU A 230 -11.70 -21.39 18.41
CA LEU A 230 -11.04 -22.47 17.65
C LEU A 230 -11.19 -22.37 16.13
N TRP A 231 -12.30 -21.80 15.65
CA TRP A 231 -12.51 -21.65 14.21
C TRP A 231 -11.46 -20.74 13.54
N ILE A 232 -10.92 -19.76 14.26
CA ILE A 232 -9.86 -18.86 13.75
C ILE A 232 -8.60 -19.64 13.44
N PHE A 233 -8.15 -20.50 14.36
CA PHE A 233 -7.00 -21.37 14.14
C PHE A 233 -7.28 -22.35 13.00
N GLY A 234 -8.51 -22.88 12.90
CA GLY A 234 -8.95 -23.70 11.77
C GLY A 234 -8.84 -22.96 10.42
N CYS A 235 -9.27 -21.70 10.36
CA CYS A 235 -9.12 -20.85 9.17
C CYS A 235 -7.65 -20.57 8.83
N LEU A 236 -6.80 -20.29 9.83
CA LEU A 236 -5.36 -20.06 9.60
C LEU A 236 -4.66 -21.31 9.06
N ILE A 237 -4.97 -22.50 9.60
CA ILE A 237 -4.45 -23.78 9.09
C ILE A 237 -4.95 -24.00 7.65
N LEU A 238 -6.22 -23.76 7.39
CA LEU A 238 -6.80 -23.87 6.06
C LEU A 238 -6.16 -22.87 5.08
N ALA A 239 -5.87 -21.65 5.52
CA ALA A 239 -5.15 -20.67 4.72
C ALA A 239 -3.78 -21.18 4.28
N LEU A 240 -3.00 -21.75 5.22
CA LEU A 240 -1.71 -22.34 4.90
C LEU A 240 -1.83 -23.50 3.91
N PHE A 241 -2.84 -24.36 4.09
CA PHE A 241 -3.12 -25.47 3.17
C PHE A 241 -3.48 -24.97 1.76
N VAL A 242 -4.36 -23.97 1.66
CA VAL A 242 -4.77 -23.38 0.37
C VAL A 242 -3.59 -22.68 -0.32
N LEU A 243 -2.77 -21.93 0.42
CA LEU A 243 -1.57 -21.29 -0.14
C LEU A 243 -0.51 -22.31 -0.56
N PHE A 244 -0.34 -23.39 0.20
CA PHE A 244 0.52 -24.52 -0.22
C PHE A 244 -0.01 -25.17 -1.49
N THR A 245 -1.32 -25.41 -1.58
CA THR A 245 -1.98 -25.96 -2.78
C THR A 245 -1.81 -25.01 -3.98
N PHE A 246 -1.90 -23.70 -3.77
CA PHE A 246 -1.60 -22.70 -4.80
C PHE A 246 -0.17 -22.89 -5.34
N ILE A 247 0.83 -22.93 -4.46
CA ILE A 247 2.24 -23.11 -4.84
C ILE A 247 2.43 -24.44 -5.60
N TRP A 248 1.80 -25.50 -5.14
CA TRP A 248 1.89 -26.81 -5.78
C TRP A 248 1.27 -26.82 -7.19
N VAL A 249 0.08 -26.20 -7.36
CA VAL A 249 -0.61 -26.06 -8.65
C VAL A 249 0.22 -25.24 -9.63
N GLU A 250 0.74 -24.08 -9.18
CA GLU A 250 1.57 -23.22 -10.02
C GLU A 250 2.87 -23.92 -10.47
N ASN A 251 3.53 -24.64 -9.56
CA ASN A 251 4.72 -25.41 -9.90
C ASN A 251 4.42 -26.54 -10.92
N ARG A 252 3.27 -27.21 -10.77
CA ARG A 252 2.85 -28.26 -11.71
C ARG A 252 2.57 -27.69 -13.10
N LYS A 253 1.85 -26.57 -13.19
CA LYS A 253 1.57 -25.86 -14.43
C LYS A 253 2.84 -25.43 -15.13
N GLY A 254 3.79 -24.82 -14.41
CA GLY A 254 5.08 -24.43 -14.97
C GLY A 254 5.87 -25.60 -15.56
N LYS A 255 5.85 -26.79 -14.89
CA LYS A 255 6.50 -28.01 -15.41
C LYS A 255 5.79 -28.61 -16.63
N GLN A 256 4.50 -28.41 -16.76
CA GLN A 256 3.68 -28.91 -17.89
C GLN A 256 3.70 -27.95 -19.11
N GLY A 257 4.45 -26.85 -19.06
CA GLY A 257 4.47 -25.84 -20.12
C GLY A 257 3.20 -24.99 -20.21
N ALA A 258 2.27 -25.13 -19.25
CA ALA A 258 1.14 -24.25 -19.12
C ALA A 258 1.60 -22.91 -18.50
N LEU A 259 0.85 -21.84 -18.77
CA LEU A 259 1.17 -20.51 -18.26
C LEU A 259 0.64 -20.34 -16.83
N PRO A 260 1.49 -20.40 -15.80
CA PRO A 260 1.07 -20.20 -14.42
C PRO A 260 0.68 -18.73 -14.19
N LEU A 261 -0.07 -18.47 -13.10
CA LEU A 261 -0.33 -17.12 -12.63
C LEU A 261 0.97 -16.45 -12.20
N VAL A 262 1.79 -17.20 -11.48
CA VAL A 262 3.11 -16.80 -10.98
C VAL A 262 4.16 -17.82 -11.43
N ASP A 263 5.14 -17.36 -12.21
CA ASP A 263 6.30 -18.20 -12.54
C ASP A 263 7.19 -18.34 -11.30
N LEU A 264 7.09 -19.50 -10.64
CA LEU A 264 7.86 -19.77 -9.41
C LEU A 264 9.37 -19.85 -9.65
N SER A 265 9.84 -19.92 -10.91
CA SER A 265 11.27 -19.91 -11.20
C SER A 265 11.95 -18.60 -10.78
N ILE A 266 11.19 -17.49 -10.72
CA ILE A 266 11.66 -16.17 -10.27
C ILE A 266 12.20 -16.20 -8.83
N PHE A 267 11.65 -17.07 -7.97
CA PHE A 267 12.09 -17.23 -6.58
C PHE A 267 13.42 -17.99 -6.43
N ARG A 268 13.94 -18.58 -7.51
CA ARG A 268 15.27 -19.17 -7.50
C ARG A 268 16.36 -18.11 -7.53
N ASP A 269 16.05 -16.91 -8.00
CA ASP A 269 16.97 -15.78 -7.89
C ASP A 269 16.97 -15.27 -6.44
N ARG A 270 18.13 -15.36 -5.79
CA ARG A 270 18.32 -14.97 -4.40
C ARG A 270 18.09 -13.46 -4.20
N THR A 271 18.47 -12.64 -5.18
CA THR A 271 18.33 -11.19 -5.11
C THR A 271 16.84 -10.81 -5.15
N PHE A 272 16.07 -11.43 -6.04
CA PHE A 272 14.62 -11.21 -6.10
C PHE A 272 13.93 -11.66 -4.81
N SER A 273 14.21 -12.88 -4.33
CA SER A 273 13.56 -13.42 -3.14
C SER A 273 13.88 -12.63 -1.87
N ALA A 274 15.16 -12.24 -1.68
CA ALA A 274 15.56 -11.39 -0.55
C ALA A 274 14.98 -9.97 -0.69
N GLY A 275 14.92 -9.42 -1.90
CA GLY A 275 14.26 -8.15 -2.19
C GLY A 275 12.78 -8.18 -1.84
N LEU A 276 12.07 -9.25 -2.23
CA LEU A 276 10.66 -9.43 -1.94
C LEU A 276 10.38 -9.58 -0.43
N ALA A 277 11.25 -10.33 0.30
CA ALA A 277 11.18 -10.40 1.75
C ALA A 277 11.42 -9.02 2.40
N THR A 278 12.36 -8.24 1.87
CA THR A 278 12.59 -6.86 2.32
C THR A 278 11.38 -5.97 2.07
N VAL A 279 10.75 -6.08 0.88
CA VAL A 279 9.49 -5.38 0.56
C VAL A 279 8.42 -5.72 1.60
N LEU A 280 8.19 -7.02 1.86
CA LEU A 280 7.20 -7.46 2.82
C LEU A 280 7.43 -6.81 4.20
N VAL A 281 8.64 -6.92 4.73
CA VAL A 281 8.95 -6.49 6.10
C VAL A 281 8.92 -4.96 6.25
N LEU A 282 9.52 -4.20 5.29
CA LEU A 282 9.56 -2.75 5.37
C LEU A 282 8.18 -2.11 5.15
N TYR A 283 7.38 -2.63 4.22
CA TYR A 283 6.03 -2.12 4.00
C TYR A 283 5.09 -2.51 5.15
N LEU A 284 5.25 -3.69 5.75
CA LEU A 284 4.55 -4.08 6.96
C LEU A 284 4.85 -3.09 8.11
N SER A 285 6.13 -2.79 8.35
CA SER A 285 6.57 -1.79 9.33
C SER A 285 5.95 -0.41 9.05
N MET A 286 6.02 0.06 7.81
CA MET A 286 5.52 1.36 7.38
C MET A 286 4.02 1.53 7.63
N PHE A 287 3.20 0.63 7.11
CA PHE A 287 1.74 0.76 7.19
C PHE A 287 1.22 0.58 8.63
N SER A 288 1.87 -0.31 9.40
CA SER A 288 1.58 -0.45 10.82
C SER A 288 1.88 0.82 11.60
N PHE A 289 3.01 1.47 11.31
CA PHE A 289 3.38 2.73 11.95
C PHE A 289 2.31 3.80 11.74
N PHE A 290 1.85 4.00 10.51
CA PHE A 290 0.80 4.98 10.21
C PHE A 290 -0.54 4.64 10.89
N PHE A 291 -0.89 3.36 10.90
CA PHE A 291 -2.13 2.90 11.53
C PHE A 291 -2.14 3.21 13.02
N ILE A 292 -1.15 2.72 13.78
CA ILE A 292 -1.14 2.90 15.24
C ILE A 292 -0.88 4.34 15.66
N LEU A 293 -0.09 5.10 14.88
CA LEU A 293 0.15 6.52 15.16
C LEU A 293 -1.16 7.32 15.09
N SER A 294 -2.03 7.05 14.08
CA SER A 294 -3.36 7.67 13.99
C SER A 294 -4.23 7.33 15.20
N TYR A 295 -4.19 6.08 15.66
CA TYR A 295 -4.96 5.64 16.82
C TYR A 295 -4.46 6.27 18.11
N TYR A 296 -3.16 6.27 18.34
CA TYR A 296 -2.55 6.89 19.51
C TYR A 296 -2.88 8.38 19.61
N MET A 297 -2.79 9.11 18.49
CA MET A 297 -3.08 10.55 18.47
C MET A 297 -4.56 10.85 18.75
N GLN A 298 -5.48 10.15 18.09
CA GLN A 298 -6.90 10.52 18.17
C GLN A 298 -7.60 9.93 19.40
N PHE A 299 -7.31 8.69 19.78
CA PHE A 299 -7.91 8.08 20.99
C PHE A 299 -7.08 8.30 22.25
N GLY A 300 -5.74 8.23 22.18
CA GLY A 300 -4.86 8.40 23.34
C GLY A 300 -4.65 9.86 23.71
N LEU A 301 -4.31 10.72 22.74
CA LEU A 301 -4.01 12.14 22.99
C LEU A 301 -5.21 13.07 22.73
N HIS A 302 -6.33 12.54 22.24
CA HIS A 302 -7.52 13.32 21.87
C HIS A 302 -7.23 14.42 20.84
N TYR A 303 -6.25 14.20 19.96
CA TYR A 303 -5.95 15.12 18.86
C TYR A 303 -7.09 15.12 17.85
N SER A 304 -7.36 16.29 17.28
CA SER A 304 -8.26 16.38 16.14
C SER A 304 -7.67 15.65 14.93
N VAL A 305 -8.50 15.32 13.94
CA VAL A 305 -8.04 14.72 12.68
C VAL A 305 -7.05 15.64 11.97
N GLN A 306 -7.24 16.97 12.11
CA GLN A 306 -6.32 17.97 11.55
C GLN A 306 -4.97 17.97 12.26
N ASP A 307 -4.93 17.97 13.61
CA ASP A 307 -3.68 17.91 14.35
C ASP A 307 -2.92 16.62 14.03
N THR A 308 -3.65 15.51 13.94
CA THR A 308 -3.12 14.22 13.46
C THR A 308 -2.45 14.37 12.10
N SER A 309 -3.08 15.06 11.15
CA SER A 309 -2.51 15.27 9.81
C SER A 309 -1.25 16.14 9.83
N MET A 310 -1.17 17.11 10.75
CA MET A 310 0.03 17.94 10.92
C MET A 310 1.23 17.15 11.46
N VAL A 311 1.00 16.14 12.29
CA VAL A 311 2.05 15.20 12.74
C VAL A 311 2.55 14.32 11.59
N PHE A 312 1.72 13.98 10.60
CA PHE A 312 2.16 13.26 9.41
C PHE A 312 2.93 14.12 8.39
N LEU A 313 2.78 15.44 8.45
CA LEU A 313 3.41 16.36 7.50
C LEU A 313 4.95 16.24 7.44
N PRO A 314 5.70 16.23 8.55
CA PRO A 314 7.15 16.02 8.53
C PRO A 314 7.55 14.71 7.85
N ILE A 315 6.84 13.62 8.12
CA ILE A 315 7.08 12.32 7.49
C ILE A 315 6.88 12.43 5.98
N GLY A 316 5.78 13.05 5.56
CA GLY A 316 5.46 13.27 4.15
C GLY A 316 6.53 14.10 3.42
N ILE A 317 6.99 15.19 4.02
CA ILE A 317 8.07 16.05 3.49
C ILE A 317 9.36 15.24 3.34
N GLY A 318 9.79 14.54 4.40
CA GLY A 318 10.99 13.72 4.38
C GLY A 318 10.95 12.66 3.29
N PHE A 319 9.84 11.93 3.20
CA PHE A 319 9.61 10.91 2.17
C PHE A 319 9.63 11.51 0.77
N PHE A 320 8.91 12.60 0.52
CA PHE A 320 8.85 13.24 -0.79
C PHE A 320 10.22 13.70 -1.26
N LEU A 321 10.96 14.42 -0.42
CA LEU A 321 12.28 14.92 -0.75
C LEU A 321 13.27 13.81 -1.08
N THR A 322 13.31 12.76 -0.26
CA THR A 322 14.23 11.63 -0.51
C THR A 322 13.78 10.75 -1.68
N SER A 323 12.50 10.58 -1.92
CA SER A 323 12.00 9.85 -3.09
C SER A 323 12.48 10.46 -4.40
N LEU A 324 12.50 11.80 -4.51
CA LEU A 324 12.95 12.50 -5.71
C LEU A 324 14.43 12.26 -6.02
N ILE A 325 15.27 12.13 -5.02
CA ILE A 325 16.73 12.00 -5.17
C ILE A 325 17.23 10.56 -4.98
N SER A 326 16.42 9.67 -4.42
CA SER A 326 16.81 8.30 -4.03
C SER A 326 17.45 7.51 -5.17
N SER A 327 16.91 7.60 -6.40
CA SER A 327 17.48 6.92 -7.57
C SER A 327 18.89 7.43 -7.92
N ARG A 328 19.17 8.73 -7.71
CA ARG A 328 20.53 9.30 -7.89
C ARG A 328 21.46 8.88 -6.77
N MET A 329 20.94 8.83 -5.53
CA MET A 329 21.69 8.36 -4.38
C MET A 329 22.13 6.89 -4.56
N VAL A 330 21.22 6.01 -5.01
CA VAL A 330 21.53 4.59 -5.26
C VAL A 330 22.58 4.43 -6.36
N LYS A 331 22.55 5.23 -7.42
CA LYS A 331 23.59 5.20 -8.45
C LYS A 331 25.00 5.56 -7.89
N ARG A 332 25.07 6.40 -6.85
CA ARG A 332 26.33 6.85 -6.25
C ARG A 332 26.79 5.98 -5.09
N TRP A 333 25.86 5.54 -4.23
CA TRP A 333 26.15 4.87 -2.95
C TRP A 333 25.60 3.43 -2.89
N GLY A 334 25.03 2.92 -4.00
CA GLY A 334 24.56 1.54 -4.08
C GLY A 334 23.47 1.20 -3.06
N MET A 335 23.54 -0.01 -2.56
CA MET A 335 22.61 -0.57 -1.58
C MET A 335 22.69 0.12 -0.19
N SER A 336 23.75 0.85 0.09
CA SER A 336 23.89 1.55 1.38
C SER A 336 22.78 2.54 1.64
N VAL A 337 22.20 3.13 0.59
CA VAL A 337 21.06 4.05 0.70
C VAL A 337 19.86 3.35 1.36
N LEU A 338 19.50 2.16 0.88
CA LEU A 338 18.37 1.41 1.41
C LEU A 338 18.64 0.95 2.85
N LYS A 339 19.88 0.50 3.12
CA LYS A 339 20.31 0.07 4.46
C LYS A 339 20.21 1.21 5.47
N ILE A 340 20.74 2.39 5.12
CA ILE A 340 20.66 3.60 5.96
C ILE A 340 19.19 3.97 6.17
N GLY A 341 18.36 3.93 5.12
CA GLY A 341 16.94 4.22 5.23
C GLY A 341 16.21 3.30 6.20
N ALA A 342 16.44 1.99 6.12
CA ALA A 342 15.84 1.01 7.04
C ALA A 342 16.33 1.21 8.49
N LEU A 343 17.63 1.51 8.69
CA LEU A 343 18.17 1.85 10.01
C LEU A 343 17.53 3.13 10.57
N MET A 344 17.35 4.17 9.76
CA MET A 344 16.68 5.39 10.19
C MET A 344 15.23 5.11 10.63
N MET A 345 14.46 4.32 9.86
CA MET A 345 13.10 3.92 10.24
C MET A 345 13.08 3.22 11.59
N GLY A 346 13.93 2.21 11.78
CA GLY A 346 14.01 1.45 13.03
C GLY A 346 14.44 2.31 14.22
N SER A 347 15.51 3.10 14.05
CA SER A 347 16.03 3.95 15.12
C SER A 347 15.04 5.06 15.51
N CYS A 348 14.37 5.70 14.54
CA CYS A 348 13.38 6.73 14.84
C CYS A 348 12.14 6.14 15.55
N SER A 349 11.72 4.91 15.22
CA SER A 349 10.65 4.23 15.95
C SER A 349 11.01 4.01 17.42
N LEU A 350 12.27 3.59 17.70
CA LEU A 350 12.74 3.41 19.08
C LEU A 350 12.97 4.75 19.80
N LEU A 351 13.47 5.77 19.11
CA LEU A 351 13.63 7.11 19.70
C LEU A 351 12.28 7.71 20.07
N LEU A 352 11.27 7.58 19.19
CA LEU A 352 9.91 8.02 19.50
C LEU A 352 9.35 7.28 20.72
N MET A 353 9.61 5.98 20.85
CA MET A 353 9.23 5.19 22.03
C MET A 353 9.90 5.72 23.31
N LEU A 354 11.17 6.13 23.25
CA LEU A 354 11.89 6.69 24.41
C LEU A 354 11.37 8.07 24.80
N GLU A 355 11.10 8.94 23.83
CA GLU A 355 10.54 10.29 24.08
C GLU A 355 9.16 10.22 24.76
N LEU A 356 8.33 9.26 24.38
CA LEU A 356 7.01 9.03 25.01
C LEU A 356 7.08 8.68 26.50
N ASN A 357 8.20 8.15 26.97
CA ASN A 357 8.40 7.91 28.41
C ASN A 357 8.78 9.19 29.18
N VAL A 358 9.16 10.26 28.49
CA VAL A 358 9.60 11.53 29.07
C VAL A 358 8.48 12.58 29.01
N ASP A 359 7.86 12.74 27.84
CA ASP A 359 6.75 13.68 27.65
C ASP A 359 5.71 13.10 26.67
N VAL A 360 4.61 12.62 27.26
CA VAL A 360 3.60 11.81 26.59
C VAL A 360 2.72 12.62 25.63
N THR A 361 2.63 13.94 25.81
CA THR A 361 1.50 14.72 25.26
C THR A 361 1.83 15.55 24.02
N GLN A 362 3.10 15.77 23.70
CA GLN A 362 3.51 16.77 22.70
C GLN A 362 4.20 16.17 21.48
N LEU A 363 3.45 15.45 20.62
CA LEU A 363 3.99 14.97 19.34
C LEU A 363 4.31 16.11 18.35
N LEU A 364 3.78 17.31 18.57
CA LEU A 364 4.11 18.51 17.81
C LEU A 364 5.31 19.28 18.37
N ASP A 365 5.99 18.78 19.41
CA ASP A 365 7.24 19.34 19.90
C ASP A 365 8.34 19.25 18.80
N PRO A 366 9.22 20.25 18.67
CA PRO A 366 10.29 20.27 17.68
C PRO A 366 11.16 19.00 17.62
N ARG A 367 11.40 18.34 18.76
CA ARG A 367 12.15 17.08 18.83
C ARG A 367 11.43 15.95 18.10
N ASN A 368 10.15 15.75 18.39
CA ASN A 368 9.32 14.73 17.77
C ASN A 368 9.12 15.00 16.29
N ILE A 369 8.91 16.27 15.91
CA ILE A 369 8.88 16.71 14.51
C ILE A 369 10.16 16.33 13.77
N LEU A 370 11.34 16.54 14.39
CA LEU A 370 12.62 16.17 13.80
C LEU A 370 12.75 14.63 13.65
N ILE A 371 12.35 13.86 14.67
CA ILE A 371 12.36 12.38 14.60
C ILE A 371 11.45 11.89 13.47
N LEU A 372 10.25 12.45 13.34
CA LEU A 372 9.30 12.10 12.30
C LEU A 372 9.78 12.49 10.89
N LEU A 373 10.45 13.65 10.78
CA LEU A 373 11.09 14.08 9.52
C LEU A 373 12.20 13.10 9.10
N ILE A 374 13.05 12.69 10.05
CA ILE A 374 14.15 11.73 9.82
C ILE A 374 13.56 10.35 9.48
N TYR A 375 12.47 9.94 10.14
CA TYR A 375 11.74 8.72 9.76
C TYR A 375 11.27 8.79 8.30
N GLY A 376 10.71 9.93 7.89
CA GLY A 376 10.29 10.17 6.50
C GLY A 376 11.45 10.09 5.51
N PHE A 377 12.61 10.67 5.83
CA PHE A 377 13.82 10.52 5.01
C PHE A 377 14.22 9.05 4.88
N GLY A 378 14.26 8.31 5.99
CA GLY A 378 14.55 6.88 6.01
C GLY A 378 13.58 6.09 5.14
N LEU A 379 12.29 6.39 5.24
CA LEU A 379 11.23 5.76 4.46
C LEU A 379 11.46 5.93 2.95
N GLY A 380 11.73 7.16 2.48
CA GLY A 380 11.98 7.42 1.05
C GLY A 380 13.27 6.77 0.54
N MET A 381 14.33 6.73 1.37
CA MET A 381 15.58 6.05 1.03
C MET A 381 15.42 4.53 0.96
N ALA A 382 14.63 3.93 1.84
CA ALA A 382 14.47 2.49 1.92
C ALA A 382 13.48 1.95 0.87
N THR A 383 12.31 2.56 0.72
CA THR A 383 11.20 1.96 -0.04
C THR A 383 11.17 2.34 -1.51
N THR A 384 11.49 3.60 -1.87
CA THR A 384 11.39 4.06 -3.26
C THR A 384 12.31 3.31 -4.23
N PRO A 385 13.61 3.14 -3.96
CA PRO A 385 14.48 2.41 -4.87
C PRO A 385 14.36 0.89 -4.76
N LEU A 386 13.74 0.37 -3.70
CA LEU A 386 13.67 -1.06 -3.41
C LEU A 386 13.02 -1.86 -4.54
N VAL A 387 11.95 -1.33 -5.15
CA VAL A 387 11.27 -1.98 -6.29
C VAL A 387 12.23 -2.18 -7.46
N ASN A 388 12.98 -1.13 -7.83
CA ASN A 388 13.93 -1.18 -8.93
C ASN A 388 15.09 -2.13 -8.64
N VAL A 389 15.61 -2.12 -7.42
CA VAL A 389 16.68 -3.03 -6.98
C VAL A 389 16.20 -4.48 -7.03
N THR A 390 15.01 -4.76 -6.53
CA THR A 390 14.43 -6.11 -6.53
C THR A 390 14.18 -6.61 -7.96
N LEU A 391 13.74 -5.74 -8.86
CA LEU A 391 13.51 -6.08 -10.28
C LEU A 391 14.79 -6.20 -11.11
N SER A 392 15.91 -5.65 -10.67
CA SER A 392 17.15 -5.58 -11.45
C SER A 392 17.73 -6.96 -11.82
N SER A 393 17.40 -8.00 -11.03
CA SER A 393 17.83 -9.38 -11.27
C SER A 393 16.86 -10.17 -12.16
N VAL A 394 15.66 -9.61 -12.43
CA VAL A 394 14.60 -10.31 -13.16
C VAL A 394 14.80 -10.15 -14.67
N PRO A 395 14.78 -11.25 -15.45
CA PRO A 395 14.85 -11.18 -16.91
C PRO A 395 13.73 -10.32 -17.49
N THR A 396 14.05 -9.54 -18.53
CA THR A 396 13.11 -8.61 -19.17
C THR A 396 11.80 -9.26 -19.66
N LYS A 397 11.84 -10.54 -20.02
CA LYS A 397 10.66 -11.32 -20.43
C LYS A 397 9.59 -11.45 -19.34
N ILE A 398 9.98 -11.49 -18.08
CA ILE A 398 9.09 -11.74 -16.92
C ILE A 398 9.07 -10.58 -15.93
N THR A 399 9.61 -9.41 -16.32
CA THR A 399 9.62 -8.20 -15.47
C THR A 399 8.22 -7.75 -15.09
N GLY A 400 7.22 -7.92 -15.96
CA GLY A 400 5.81 -7.66 -15.65
C GLY A 400 5.27 -8.51 -14.52
N THR A 401 5.56 -9.82 -14.52
CA THR A 401 5.21 -10.73 -13.43
C THR A 401 5.93 -10.35 -12.14
N GLY A 402 7.23 -10.03 -12.23
CA GLY A 402 8.03 -9.59 -11.08
C GLY A 402 7.50 -8.32 -10.42
N SER A 403 7.13 -7.31 -11.22
CA SER A 403 6.55 -6.06 -10.70
C SER A 403 5.16 -6.28 -10.09
N GLY A 404 4.34 -7.13 -10.70
CA GLY A 404 3.05 -7.53 -10.15
C GLY A 404 3.18 -8.20 -8.79
N LEU A 405 4.13 -9.13 -8.65
CA LEU A 405 4.44 -9.79 -7.37
C LEU A 405 4.88 -8.79 -6.30
N ILE A 406 5.81 -7.89 -6.61
CA ILE A 406 6.29 -6.88 -5.66
C ILE A 406 5.12 -6.03 -5.18
N THR A 407 4.28 -5.55 -6.09
CA THR A 407 3.13 -4.72 -5.73
C THR A 407 2.09 -5.51 -4.92
N THR A 408 1.85 -6.77 -5.26
CA THR A 408 1.00 -7.67 -4.46
C THR A 408 1.54 -7.82 -3.03
N PHE A 409 2.85 -8.03 -2.89
CA PHE A 409 3.49 -8.12 -1.57
C PHE A 409 3.44 -6.81 -0.78
N MET A 410 3.51 -5.65 -1.43
CA MET A 410 3.34 -4.35 -0.77
C MET A 410 1.95 -4.21 -0.15
N TYR A 411 0.88 -4.54 -0.88
CA TYR A 411 -0.48 -4.45 -0.37
C TYR A 411 -0.83 -5.58 0.61
N PHE A 412 -0.27 -6.76 0.40
CA PHE A 412 -0.35 -7.85 1.38
C PHE A 412 0.34 -7.45 2.69
N ALA A 413 1.52 -6.82 2.63
CA ALA A 413 2.23 -6.29 3.78
C ALA A 413 1.41 -5.23 4.54
N ASN A 414 0.67 -4.38 3.81
CA ASN A 414 -0.26 -3.43 4.43
C ASN A 414 -1.32 -4.18 5.25
N SER A 415 -2.02 -5.12 4.62
CA SER A 415 -3.08 -5.88 5.32
C SER A 415 -2.54 -6.67 6.51
N LEU A 416 -1.43 -7.39 6.31
CA LEU A 416 -0.80 -8.19 7.36
C LEU A 416 -0.25 -7.34 8.50
N GLY A 417 0.37 -6.19 8.17
CA GLY A 417 0.93 -5.28 9.14
C GLY A 417 -0.11 -4.65 10.06
N VAL A 418 -1.18 -4.11 9.46
CA VAL A 418 -2.31 -3.55 10.21
C VAL A 418 -2.95 -4.61 11.10
N ALA A 419 -3.13 -5.86 10.60
CA ALA A 419 -3.70 -6.94 11.40
C ALA A 419 -2.77 -7.33 12.57
N LEU A 420 -1.50 -7.65 12.32
CA LEU A 420 -0.57 -8.16 13.35
C LEU A 420 -0.24 -7.10 14.41
N ILE A 421 0.12 -5.90 13.97
CA ILE A 421 0.48 -4.83 14.92
C ILE A 421 -0.77 -4.27 15.61
N GLY A 422 -1.91 -4.29 14.94
CA GLY A 422 -3.18 -3.97 15.58
C GLY A 422 -3.56 -4.96 16.68
N ILE A 423 -3.33 -6.26 16.49
CA ILE A 423 -3.48 -7.28 17.55
C ILE A 423 -2.56 -6.95 18.73
N LEU A 424 -1.27 -6.65 18.45
CA LEU A 424 -0.31 -6.30 19.50
C LEU A 424 -0.74 -5.03 20.26
N PHE A 425 -1.17 -4.00 19.54
CA PHE A 425 -1.63 -2.73 20.11
C PHE A 425 -2.83 -2.95 21.03
N SER A 426 -3.87 -3.59 20.53
CA SER A 426 -5.09 -3.78 21.30
C SER A 426 -4.95 -4.83 22.42
N ALA A 427 -4.11 -5.86 22.25
CA ALA A 427 -3.78 -6.78 23.36
C ALA A 427 -2.97 -6.10 24.48
N SER A 428 -2.24 -5.02 24.17
CA SER A 428 -1.49 -4.23 25.13
C SER A 428 -2.34 -3.17 25.84
N LEU A 429 -3.52 -2.86 25.32
CA LEU A 429 -4.53 -2.09 26.03
C LEU A 429 -5.18 -2.98 27.09
N LYS A 430 -5.26 -2.52 28.32
CA LYS A 430 -5.91 -3.28 29.41
C LYS A 430 -7.43 -3.21 29.35
N HIS A 431 -7.95 -2.19 28.71
CA HIS A 431 -9.36 -1.85 28.61
C HIS A 431 -9.78 -1.71 27.14
N SER A 432 -11.07 -1.56 26.89
CA SER A 432 -11.55 -1.23 25.55
C SER A 432 -11.01 0.14 25.08
N LEU A 433 -10.95 0.37 23.77
CA LEU A 433 -10.43 1.63 23.20
C LEU A 433 -11.06 2.90 23.77
N LEU A 434 -12.35 2.84 24.17
CA LEU A 434 -13.07 4.00 24.71
C LEU A 434 -12.88 4.19 26.22
N GLU A 435 -12.45 3.14 26.93
CA GLU A 435 -12.29 3.13 28.40
C GLU A 435 -10.82 3.18 28.83
N ALA A 436 -9.88 2.95 27.89
CA ALA A 436 -8.46 2.96 28.14
C ALA A 436 -7.97 4.37 28.51
N ASP A 437 -7.12 4.46 29.51
CA ASP A 437 -6.48 5.69 29.92
C ASP A 437 -5.23 6.01 29.07
N LEU A 438 -4.68 7.20 29.24
CA LEU A 438 -3.48 7.62 28.50
C LEU A 438 -2.29 6.68 28.74
N ALA A 439 -2.13 6.14 29.95
CA ALA A 439 -1.03 5.24 30.28
C ALA A 439 -1.16 3.90 29.54
N ASP A 440 -2.38 3.40 29.34
CA ASP A 440 -2.65 2.22 28.53
C ASP A 440 -2.30 2.46 27.06
N TYR A 441 -2.67 3.63 26.52
CA TYR A 441 -2.31 4.01 25.15
C TYR A 441 -0.80 4.16 24.96
N VAL A 442 -0.10 4.80 25.89
CA VAL A 442 1.37 4.94 25.85
C VAL A 442 2.04 3.58 25.84
N ARG A 443 1.59 2.67 26.70
CA ARG A 443 2.11 1.30 26.75
C ARG A 443 1.87 0.57 25.44
N ALA A 444 0.64 0.56 24.94
CA ALA A 444 0.28 -0.12 23.71
C ALA A 444 1.05 0.44 22.51
N PHE A 445 1.20 1.76 22.44
CA PHE A 445 1.96 2.42 21.38
C PHE A 445 3.46 2.10 21.49
N SER A 446 4.04 2.12 22.68
CA SER A 446 5.45 1.79 22.92
C SER A 446 5.78 0.35 22.49
N PHE A 447 4.98 -0.65 22.88
CA PHE A 447 5.17 -2.03 22.44
C PHE A 447 5.05 -2.17 20.92
N SER A 448 4.10 -1.45 20.33
CA SER A 448 3.93 -1.45 18.88
C SER A 448 5.12 -0.79 18.17
N LEU A 449 5.65 0.33 18.68
CA LEU A 449 6.85 0.99 18.14
C LEU A 449 8.09 0.09 18.23
N ALA A 450 8.25 -0.65 19.34
CA ALA A 450 9.34 -1.62 19.48
C ALA A 450 9.25 -2.73 18.41
N ALA A 451 8.05 -3.28 18.19
CA ALA A 451 7.82 -4.30 17.16
C ALA A 451 8.07 -3.74 15.74
N ILE A 452 7.58 -2.53 15.45
CA ILE A 452 7.76 -1.84 14.17
C ILE A 452 9.25 -1.54 13.92
N GLY A 453 9.97 -1.07 14.94
CA GLY A 453 11.41 -0.87 14.88
C GLY A 453 12.16 -2.18 14.62
N GLY A 454 11.76 -3.27 15.29
CA GLY A 454 12.29 -4.61 15.06
C GLY A 454 12.07 -5.11 13.64
N LEU A 455 10.90 -4.84 13.06
CA LEU A 455 10.62 -5.13 11.65
C LEU A 455 11.53 -4.32 10.71
N ALA A 456 11.71 -3.01 10.97
CA ALA A 456 12.61 -2.19 10.15
C ALA A 456 14.06 -2.68 10.22
N PHE A 457 14.55 -3.09 11.39
CA PHE A 457 15.87 -3.72 11.54
C PHE A 457 15.94 -5.09 10.86
N THR A 458 14.88 -5.89 10.89
CA THR A 458 14.78 -7.12 10.09
C THR A 458 14.90 -6.82 8.60
N GLY A 459 14.23 -5.76 8.12
CA GLY A 459 14.38 -5.27 6.75
C GLY A 459 15.83 -4.86 6.43
N PHE A 460 16.52 -4.18 7.35
CA PHE A 460 17.94 -3.87 7.22
C PHE A 460 18.78 -5.15 7.10
N LEU A 461 18.55 -6.16 7.93
CA LEU A 461 19.25 -7.44 7.84
C LEU A 461 19.00 -8.12 6.49
N CYS A 462 17.76 -8.17 6.01
CA CYS A 462 17.43 -8.68 4.68
C CYS A 462 18.22 -7.95 3.57
N LEU A 463 18.35 -6.63 3.66
CA LEU A 463 19.16 -5.82 2.73
C LEU A 463 20.67 -6.14 2.80
N CYS A 464 21.18 -6.62 3.92
CA CYS A 464 22.57 -7.05 4.03
C CYS A 464 22.84 -8.35 3.28
N PHE A 465 21.84 -9.21 3.10
CA PHE A 465 21.96 -10.44 2.30
C PHE A 465 21.77 -10.21 0.80
N LEU A 466 21.30 -9.05 0.38
CA LEU A 466 21.23 -8.69 -1.03
C LEU A 466 22.63 -8.43 -1.59
N ARG A 467 23.03 -9.19 -2.60
CA ARG A 467 24.30 -8.98 -3.30
C ARG A 467 24.21 -7.73 -4.17
N GLU A 468 25.20 -6.85 -4.05
CA GLU A 468 25.37 -5.74 -4.97
C GLU A 468 25.73 -6.29 -6.37
N ARG A 469 24.76 -6.34 -7.27
CA ARG A 469 25.08 -6.29 -8.70
C ARG A 469 25.28 -4.80 -9.05
N LYS A 470 26.38 -4.48 -9.72
CA LYS A 470 26.60 -3.10 -10.27
C LYS A 470 25.35 -2.75 -11.08
N LEU A 471 24.59 -1.78 -10.58
CA LEU A 471 23.39 -1.22 -11.20
C LEU A 471 23.77 -0.34 -12.40
#